data_51b97b3f32df2e5e52aa789367a6afb3
#
_entry.id   51b97b3f32df2e5e52aa789367a6afb3
#
_cell.length_a   1.000
_cell.length_b   1.000
_cell.length_c   1.000
_cell.angle_alpha   90.00
_cell.angle_beta   90.00
_cell.angle_gamma   90.00
#
_symmetry.space_group_name_H-M   'P 1'
#
loop_
_entity.id
_entity.type
_entity.pdbx_description
1 polymer ?
#
loop_
_entity_poly.entity_id
_entity_poly.type
_entity_poly.pdbx_seq_one_letter_code
_entity_poly.pdbx_strand_id
1 'polypeptide(L)'
;MFLACGDALYDVFPGDSASSGQITLNATVGGSPLNVAIGMARLGLKTGYLTANSKDVLGQKLAKHLESNGVSTQFLAPSDLNTSLAMIALNEQGHPSYSFYLEGCADVSLSKEQCPEPSQFKAISLGSYSTVVQPCASTLAWFANEAKTSALIAYDPNIRPSIQPDRAVWQATVEKLGSIAHVMKLSDEDIAFLAPDSSIAEYAQSCLQLGPRWVFVTQGGEGSQVFGQNGEHFSVAAPKIDVKDTVGAGDTFQAA
;
A
#
# COMPACT_ATOMS: atom_id res chain seq x y z
N MET A 1 -10.04 4.88 -16.44
CA MET A 1 -10.21 4.12 -15.18
C MET A 1 -9.02 4.42 -14.28
N PHE A 2 -9.20 4.39 -12.97
CA PHE A 2 -8.12 4.44 -11.98
C PHE A 2 -7.74 3.00 -11.59
N LEU A 3 -6.48 2.75 -11.26
CA LEU A 3 -6.01 1.41 -10.87
C LEU A 3 -5.18 1.53 -9.60
N ALA A 4 -5.50 0.72 -8.59
CA ALA A 4 -4.58 0.48 -7.49
C ALA A 4 -3.93 -0.90 -7.68
N CYS A 5 -2.64 -1.01 -7.35
CA CYS A 5 -1.83 -2.20 -7.60
C CYS A 5 -1.07 -2.58 -6.34
N GLY A 6 -1.05 -3.87 -6.01
CA GLY A 6 -0.17 -4.36 -4.94
C GLY A 6 -0.77 -5.45 -4.09
N ASP A 7 -0.43 -5.42 -2.82
CA ASP A 7 -0.70 -6.47 -1.85
C ASP A 7 -2.17 -6.54 -1.42
N ALA A 8 -2.61 -7.77 -1.20
CA ALA A 8 -3.94 -8.11 -0.72
C ALA A 8 -3.85 -9.33 0.21
N LEU A 9 -4.21 -9.16 1.46
CA LEU A 9 -4.05 -10.17 2.50
C LEU A 9 -5.23 -10.16 3.48
N TYR A 10 -5.17 -11.05 4.44
CA TYR A 10 -6.00 -10.96 5.64
C TYR A 10 -5.17 -10.60 6.85
N ASP A 11 -5.58 -9.55 7.56
CA ASP A 11 -5.15 -9.26 8.91
C ASP A 11 -5.89 -10.20 9.87
N VAL A 12 -5.15 -11.00 10.61
CA VAL A 12 -5.69 -12.07 11.48
C VAL A 12 -5.37 -11.74 12.93
N PHE A 13 -6.41 -11.60 13.72
CA PHE A 13 -6.34 -11.26 15.14
C PHE A 13 -6.73 -12.47 16.00
N PRO A 14 -6.03 -12.74 17.11
CA PRO A 14 -6.50 -13.73 18.07
C PRO A 14 -7.83 -13.28 18.68
N GLY A 15 -8.76 -14.20 18.77
CA GLY A 15 -10.02 -14.05 19.51
C GLY A 15 -9.99 -14.82 20.83
N ASP A 16 -11.07 -14.75 21.58
CA ASP A 16 -11.21 -15.49 22.83
C ASP A 16 -11.19 -17.00 22.56
N SER A 17 -10.30 -17.71 23.24
CA SER A 17 -10.15 -19.17 23.11
C SER A 17 -11.01 -19.89 24.13
N ALA A 18 -11.80 -20.86 23.68
CA ALA A 18 -12.69 -21.64 24.54
C ALA A 18 -11.96 -22.73 25.35
N SER A 19 -10.77 -23.16 24.91
CA SER A 19 -9.97 -24.21 25.58
C SER A 19 -8.49 -24.12 25.18
N SER A 20 -7.61 -24.78 25.92
CA SER A 20 -6.16 -24.82 25.64
C SER A 20 -5.76 -25.46 24.30
N GLY A 21 -6.65 -26.23 23.69
CA GLY A 21 -6.42 -26.87 22.38
C GLY A 21 -7.13 -26.19 21.21
N GLN A 22 -7.76 -25.03 21.43
CA GLN A 22 -8.54 -24.32 20.42
C GLN A 22 -8.14 -22.84 20.38
N ILE A 23 -7.89 -22.34 19.19
CA ILE A 23 -7.61 -20.91 18.94
C ILE A 23 -8.71 -20.37 18.04
N THR A 24 -9.37 -19.30 18.48
CA THR A 24 -10.27 -18.51 17.64
C THR A 24 -9.46 -17.42 16.94
N LEU A 25 -9.65 -17.30 15.63
CA LEU A 25 -9.00 -16.27 14.81
C LEU A 25 -10.06 -15.45 14.08
N ASN A 26 -9.97 -14.14 14.20
CA ASN A 26 -10.80 -13.19 13.46
C ASN A 26 -9.97 -12.62 12.32
N ALA A 27 -10.43 -12.79 11.09
CA ALA A 27 -9.71 -12.36 9.91
C ALA A 27 -10.48 -11.23 9.19
N THR A 28 -9.79 -10.13 8.89
CA THR A 28 -10.32 -8.97 8.16
C THR A 28 -9.48 -8.75 6.90
N VAL A 29 -10.13 -8.42 5.79
CA VAL A 29 -9.41 -8.06 4.55
C VAL A 29 -8.54 -6.84 4.80
N GLY A 30 -7.26 -6.93 4.41
CA GLY A 30 -6.24 -5.92 4.53
C GLY A 30 -5.39 -5.79 3.26
N GLY A 31 -4.39 -4.94 3.35
CA GLY A 31 -3.51 -4.55 2.25
C GLY A 31 -3.69 -3.07 1.92
N SER A 32 -2.60 -2.29 2.03
CA SER A 32 -2.68 -0.84 1.82
C SER A 32 -3.19 -0.48 0.42
N PRO A 33 -2.66 -1.04 -0.69
CA PRO A 33 -3.18 -0.75 -2.02
C PRO A 33 -4.64 -1.18 -2.22
N LEU A 34 -5.10 -2.24 -1.54
CA LEU A 34 -6.48 -2.68 -1.57
C LEU A 34 -7.40 -1.64 -0.90
N ASN A 35 -7.00 -1.13 0.26
CA ASN A 35 -7.71 -0.08 0.96
C ASN A 35 -7.79 1.20 0.12
N VAL A 36 -6.70 1.56 -0.58
CA VAL A 36 -6.68 2.69 -1.54
C VAL A 36 -7.71 2.47 -2.64
N ALA A 37 -7.79 1.26 -3.24
CA ALA A 37 -8.78 0.96 -4.27
C ALA A 37 -10.22 1.16 -3.77
N ILE A 38 -10.52 0.68 -2.57
CA ILE A 38 -11.83 0.85 -1.93
C ILE A 38 -12.12 2.33 -1.65
N GLY A 39 -11.13 3.07 -1.13
CA GLY A 39 -11.23 4.51 -0.89
C GLY A 39 -11.57 5.28 -2.16
N MET A 40 -10.84 5.05 -3.25
CA MET A 40 -11.10 5.64 -4.56
C MET A 40 -12.53 5.32 -5.07
N ALA A 41 -12.97 4.06 -4.95
CA ALA A 41 -14.30 3.66 -5.38
C ALA A 41 -15.40 4.36 -4.56
N ARG A 42 -15.23 4.48 -3.24
CA ARG A 42 -16.15 5.22 -2.35
C ARG A 42 -16.22 6.71 -2.64
N LEU A 43 -15.13 7.29 -3.18
CA LEU A 43 -15.11 8.66 -3.68
C LEU A 43 -15.76 8.80 -5.08
N GLY A 44 -16.31 7.73 -5.63
CA GLY A 44 -17.04 7.74 -6.90
C GLY A 44 -16.16 7.54 -8.13
N LEU A 45 -14.88 7.20 -7.96
CA LEU A 45 -13.98 6.94 -9.08
C LEU A 45 -14.20 5.53 -9.64
N LYS A 46 -14.18 5.40 -10.97
CA LYS A 46 -14.20 4.09 -11.63
C LYS A 46 -12.83 3.42 -11.42
N THR A 47 -12.76 2.53 -10.43
CA THR A 47 -11.52 1.94 -9.92
C THR A 47 -11.43 0.45 -10.23
N GLY A 48 -10.24 -0.03 -10.59
CA GLY A 48 -9.88 -1.44 -10.69
C GLY A 48 -8.75 -1.77 -9.71
N TYR A 49 -8.55 -3.06 -9.46
CA TYR A 49 -7.48 -3.55 -8.60
C TYR A 49 -6.62 -4.59 -9.31
N LEU A 50 -5.30 -4.38 -9.35
CA LEU A 50 -4.33 -5.29 -9.95
C LEU A 50 -3.49 -5.98 -8.87
N THR A 51 -3.66 -7.28 -8.78
CA THR A 51 -2.84 -8.19 -7.97
C THR A 51 -2.98 -9.61 -8.51
N ALA A 52 -2.09 -10.51 -8.17
CA ALA A 52 -2.39 -11.92 -8.32
C ALA A 52 -3.25 -12.37 -7.12
N ASN A 53 -4.40 -12.97 -7.41
CA ASN A 53 -5.41 -13.34 -6.42
C ASN A 53 -5.56 -14.87 -6.35
N SER A 54 -5.49 -15.41 -5.14
CA SER A 54 -5.65 -16.84 -4.90
C SER A 54 -7.03 -17.35 -5.32
N LYS A 55 -7.07 -18.59 -5.83
CA LYS A 55 -8.32 -19.35 -6.04
C LYS A 55 -8.87 -19.99 -4.77
N ASP A 56 -8.15 -19.90 -3.64
CA ASP A 56 -8.60 -20.43 -2.36
C ASP A 56 -9.84 -19.70 -1.81
N VAL A 57 -10.38 -20.19 -0.69
CA VAL A 57 -11.58 -19.62 -0.06
C VAL A 57 -11.37 -18.15 0.35
N LEU A 58 -10.16 -17.80 0.81
CA LEU A 58 -9.84 -16.44 1.25
C LEU A 58 -9.73 -15.49 0.05
N GLY A 59 -9.04 -15.90 -1.02
CA GLY A 59 -8.94 -15.12 -2.25
C GLY A 59 -10.29 -14.88 -2.92
N GLN A 60 -11.19 -15.88 -2.91
CA GLN A 60 -12.56 -15.71 -3.40
C GLN A 60 -13.35 -14.69 -2.56
N LYS A 61 -13.19 -14.70 -1.24
CA LYS A 61 -13.84 -13.72 -0.34
C LYS A 61 -13.25 -12.31 -0.53
N LEU A 62 -11.93 -12.21 -0.78
CA LEU A 62 -11.25 -10.97 -1.08
C LEU A 62 -11.80 -10.33 -2.36
N ALA A 63 -11.93 -11.11 -3.45
CA ALA A 63 -12.54 -10.64 -4.69
C ALA A 63 -13.98 -10.14 -4.47
N LYS A 64 -14.81 -10.87 -3.74
CA LYS A 64 -16.16 -10.43 -3.38
C LYS A 64 -16.18 -9.17 -2.53
N HIS A 65 -15.21 -9.00 -1.63
CA HIS A 65 -15.09 -7.79 -0.82
C HIS A 65 -14.80 -6.56 -1.69
N LEU A 66 -13.89 -6.68 -2.66
CA LEU A 66 -13.62 -5.62 -3.65
C LEU A 66 -14.89 -5.28 -4.45
N GLU A 67 -15.58 -6.28 -5.01
CA GLU A 67 -16.83 -6.10 -5.77
C GLU A 67 -17.92 -5.40 -4.96
N SER A 68 -18.11 -5.81 -3.70
CA SER A 68 -19.10 -5.22 -2.80
C SER A 68 -18.81 -3.76 -2.45
N ASN A 69 -17.56 -3.31 -2.60
CA ASN A 69 -17.14 -1.92 -2.44
C ASN A 69 -17.03 -1.15 -3.77
N GLY A 70 -17.53 -1.72 -4.88
CA GLY A 70 -17.55 -1.05 -6.18
C GLY A 70 -16.23 -1.05 -6.95
N VAL A 71 -15.24 -1.85 -6.53
CA VAL A 71 -13.97 -2.02 -7.22
C VAL A 71 -14.08 -3.11 -8.28
N SER A 72 -13.65 -2.83 -9.50
CA SER A 72 -13.61 -3.81 -10.59
C SER A 72 -12.54 -4.86 -10.35
N THR A 73 -12.93 -6.13 -10.38
CA THR A 73 -12.08 -7.31 -10.19
C THR A 73 -11.52 -7.89 -11.51
N GLN A 74 -11.77 -7.23 -12.64
CA GLN A 74 -11.34 -7.71 -13.97
C GLN A 74 -9.82 -7.81 -14.13
N PHE A 75 -9.04 -7.16 -13.27
CA PHE A 75 -7.57 -7.16 -13.29
C PHE A 75 -6.97 -8.04 -12.17
N LEU A 76 -7.80 -8.81 -11.45
CA LEU A 76 -7.29 -9.83 -10.56
C LEU A 76 -6.73 -11.00 -11.38
N ALA A 77 -5.43 -11.21 -11.33
CA ALA A 77 -4.78 -12.32 -12.03
C ALA A 77 -4.97 -13.61 -11.21
N PRO A 78 -5.60 -14.66 -11.76
CA PRO A 78 -5.85 -15.88 -10.99
C PRO A 78 -4.53 -16.60 -10.65
N SER A 79 -4.41 -17.05 -9.41
CA SER A 79 -3.24 -17.78 -8.90
C SER A 79 -3.67 -19.05 -8.14
N ASP A 80 -2.89 -20.14 -8.29
CA ASP A 80 -3.06 -21.38 -7.51
C ASP A 80 -2.28 -21.33 -6.17
N LEU A 81 -1.53 -20.25 -5.91
CA LEU A 81 -0.84 -20.01 -4.66
C LEU A 81 -1.83 -19.56 -3.58
N ASN A 82 -1.45 -19.71 -2.31
CA ASN A 82 -2.29 -19.35 -1.17
C ASN A 82 -2.47 -17.83 -1.02
N THR A 83 -3.54 -17.43 -0.34
CA THR A 83 -3.73 -16.03 0.09
C THR A 83 -2.76 -15.70 1.23
N SER A 84 -2.15 -14.52 1.20
CA SER A 84 -1.27 -14.01 2.24
C SER A 84 -2.02 -13.70 3.54
N LEU A 85 -1.34 -13.89 4.68
CA LEU A 85 -1.87 -13.61 6.01
C LEU A 85 -0.88 -12.75 6.80
N ALA A 86 -1.40 -11.79 7.57
CA ALA A 86 -0.68 -11.08 8.60
C ALA A 86 -1.29 -11.42 9.96
N MET A 87 -0.60 -12.21 10.77
CA MET A 87 -1.01 -12.48 12.15
C MET A 87 -0.61 -11.31 13.01
N ILE A 88 -1.59 -10.72 13.69
CA ILE A 88 -1.40 -9.55 14.55
C ILE A 88 -1.73 -9.98 15.98
N ALA A 89 -0.72 -9.97 16.84
CA ALA A 89 -0.88 -10.26 18.26
C ALA A 89 -0.32 -9.10 19.10
N LEU A 90 -0.83 -8.93 20.29
CA LEU A 90 -0.21 -8.01 21.24
C LEU A 90 0.93 -8.73 21.97
N ASN A 91 2.10 -8.09 22.07
CA ASN A 91 3.18 -8.59 22.89
C ASN A 91 2.87 -8.37 24.40
N GLU A 92 3.76 -8.81 25.28
CA GLU A 92 3.58 -8.68 26.74
C GLU A 92 3.43 -7.23 27.22
N GLN A 93 3.91 -6.25 26.44
CA GLN A 93 3.80 -4.83 26.72
C GLN A 93 2.55 -4.19 26.08
N GLY A 94 1.70 -4.97 25.42
CA GLY A 94 0.50 -4.49 24.72
C GLY A 94 0.77 -3.82 23.37
N HIS A 95 1.97 -3.92 22.83
CA HIS A 95 2.29 -3.41 21.49
C HIS A 95 1.98 -4.46 20.42
N PRO A 96 1.51 -4.07 19.22
CA PRO A 96 1.24 -4.99 18.13
C PRO A 96 2.53 -5.66 17.65
N SER A 97 2.49 -6.97 17.54
CA SER A 97 3.52 -7.82 16.92
C SER A 97 2.93 -8.48 15.69
N TYR A 98 3.65 -8.39 14.58
CA TYR A 98 3.20 -8.89 13.28
C TYR A 98 4.02 -10.11 12.86
N SER A 99 3.35 -11.17 12.42
CA SER A 99 3.96 -12.31 11.73
C SER A 99 3.32 -12.45 10.36
N PHE A 100 4.12 -12.27 9.31
CA PHE A 100 3.63 -12.32 7.94
C PHE A 100 3.89 -13.70 7.32
N TYR A 101 2.89 -14.24 6.65
CA TYR A 101 2.91 -15.47 5.87
C TYR A 101 2.73 -15.08 4.40
N LEU A 102 3.82 -14.71 3.74
CA LEU A 102 3.85 -14.17 2.37
C LEU A 102 4.61 -15.05 1.39
N GLU A 103 5.51 -15.92 1.90
CA GLU A 103 6.35 -16.75 1.05
C GLU A 103 5.51 -17.72 0.23
N GLY A 104 5.68 -17.67 -1.10
CA GLY A 104 4.89 -18.50 -2.01
C GLY A 104 3.41 -18.15 -2.07
N CYS A 105 3.01 -16.93 -1.66
CA CYS A 105 1.63 -16.47 -1.73
C CYS A 105 1.31 -15.73 -3.03
N ALA A 106 0.02 -15.58 -3.29
CA ALA A 106 -0.49 -15.09 -4.56
C ALA A 106 -0.11 -13.64 -4.84
N ASP A 107 -0.41 -12.71 -3.93
CA ASP A 107 -0.25 -11.26 -4.14
C ASP A 107 1.19 -10.81 -4.42
N VAL A 108 2.18 -11.56 -3.94
CA VAL A 108 3.60 -11.31 -4.21
C VAL A 108 4.11 -12.01 -5.48
N SER A 109 3.28 -12.79 -6.18
CA SER A 109 3.65 -13.60 -7.35
C SER A 109 3.29 -12.98 -8.69
N LEU A 110 2.72 -11.77 -8.71
CA LEU A 110 2.29 -11.11 -9.95
C LEU A 110 3.43 -11.01 -10.97
N SER A 111 3.16 -11.47 -12.20
CA SER A 111 4.11 -11.43 -13.32
C SER A 111 3.68 -10.41 -14.38
N LYS A 112 4.62 -10.04 -15.27
CA LYS A 112 4.35 -9.07 -16.35
C LYS A 112 3.27 -9.52 -17.32
N GLU A 113 3.22 -10.83 -17.60
CA GLU A 113 2.27 -11.44 -18.52
C GLU A 113 0.82 -11.35 -18.01
N GLN A 114 0.66 -11.14 -16.71
CA GLN A 114 -0.64 -10.99 -16.06
C GLN A 114 -1.10 -9.53 -15.97
N CYS A 115 -0.23 -8.59 -16.30
CA CYS A 115 -0.56 -7.17 -16.28
C CYS A 115 -1.43 -6.77 -17.47
N PRO A 116 -2.43 -5.91 -17.27
CA PRO A 116 -3.21 -5.32 -18.35
C PRO A 116 -2.39 -4.30 -19.16
N GLU A 117 -2.91 -3.85 -20.31
CA GLU A 117 -2.30 -2.76 -21.07
C GLU A 117 -2.26 -1.46 -20.25
N PRO A 118 -1.07 -0.86 -19.98
CA PRO A 118 -0.95 0.30 -19.09
C PRO A 118 -1.68 1.56 -19.59
N SER A 119 -1.77 1.76 -20.90
CA SER A 119 -2.35 2.97 -21.50
C SER A 119 -3.86 3.15 -21.28
N GLN A 120 -4.56 2.12 -20.80
CA GLN A 120 -6.00 2.21 -20.51
C GLN A 120 -6.34 2.94 -19.19
N PHE A 121 -5.34 3.24 -18.37
CA PHE A 121 -5.53 3.88 -17.08
C PHE A 121 -5.22 5.37 -17.11
N LYS A 122 -5.97 6.15 -16.30
CA LYS A 122 -5.73 7.60 -16.10
C LYS A 122 -4.74 7.84 -14.96
N ALA A 123 -4.81 7.00 -13.94
CA ALA A 123 -3.89 7.03 -12.82
C ALA A 123 -3.69 5.62 -12.27
N ILE A 124 -2.49 5.38 -11.74
CA ILE A 124 -2.06 4.13 -11.12
C ILE A 124 -1.47 4.47 -9.76
N SER A 125 -2.01 3.86 -8.70
CA SER A 125 -1.46 3.92 -7.35
C SER A 125 -0.80 2.60 -7.00
N LEU A 126 0.41 2.66 -6.44
CA LEU A 126 1.16 1.50 -5.98
C LEU A 126 1.93 1.83 -4.69
N GLY A 127 2.22 0.81 -3.91
CA GLY A 127 2.92 1.02 -2.64
C GLY A 127 3.07 -0.25 -1.82
N SER A 128 3.43 -0.05 -0.57
CA SER A 128 3.57 -1.10 0.43
C SER A 128 4.61 -2.18 0.07
N TYR A 129 4.58 -3.31 0.76
CA TYR A 129 5.57 -4.38 0.57
C TYR A 129 5.56 -5.02 -0.82
N SER A 130 4.49 -4.90 -1.57
CA SER A 130 4.43 -5.35 -2.96
C SER A 130 5.47 -4.67 -3.85
N THR A 131 6.00 -3.53 -3.42
CA THR A 131 7.06 -2.79 -4.14
C THR A 131 8.48 -3.23 -3.79
N VAL A 132 8.65 -4.09 -2.80
CA VAL A 132 9.96 -4.63 -2.36
C VAL A 132 10.05 -6.16 -2.44
N VAL A 133 8.93 -6.89 -2.38
CA VAL A 133 8.91 -8.35 -2.42
C VAL A 133 8.88 -8.84 -3.88
N GLN A 134 9.83 -9.71 -4.24
CA GLN A 134 9.95 -10.26 -5.59
C GLN A 134 9.05 -11.50 -5.78
N PRO A 135 8.56 -11.74 -7.01
CA PRO A 135 8.77 -11.02 -8.28
C PRO A 135 7.84 -9.80 -8.46
N CYS A 136 6.82 -9.62 -7.63
CA CYS A 136 5.82 -8.56 -7.74
C CYS A 136 6.45 -7.17 -7.86
N ALA A 137 7.47 -6.87 -7.02
CA ALA A 137 8.16 -5.58 -7.03
C ALA A 137 8.76 -5.21 -8.39
N SER A 138 9.40 -6.16 -9.06
CA SER A 138 9.94 -5.94 -10.41
C SER A 138 8.84 -5.74 -11.45
N THR A 139 7.75 -6.46 -11.31
CA THR A 139 6.57 -6.37 -12.20
C THR A 139 5.90 -5.01 -12.06
N LEU A 140 5.62 -4.56 -10.83
CA LEU A 140 4.98 -3.28 -10.57
C LEU A 140 5.86 -2.09 -11.01
N ALA A 141 7.17 -2.15 -10.77
CA ALA A 141 8.08 -1.12 -11.23
C ALA A 141 8.14 -1.03 -12.76
N TRP A 142 8.15 -2.17 -13.44
CA TRP A 142 8.04 -2.20 -14.90
C TRP A 142 6.71 -1.62 -15.37
N PHE A 143 5.58 -2.06 -14.79
CA PHE A 143 4.24 -1.62 -15.17
C PHE A 143 4.06 -0.10 -15.00
N ALA A 144 4.51 0.46 -13.87
CA ALA A 144 4.49 1.90 -13.63
C ALA A 144 5.37 2.66 -14.64
N ASN A 145 6.55 2.13 -15.00
CA ASN A 145 7.42 2.76 -15.98
C ASN A 145 6.80 2.78 -17.39
N GLU A 146 6.13 1.71 -17.81
CA GLU A 146 5.41 1.68 -19.09
C GLU A 146 4.24 2.67 -19.12
N ALA A 147 3.58 2.87 -17.97
CA ALA A 147 2.41 3.72 -17.85
C ALA A 147 2.72 5.22 -17.69
N LYS A 148 3.92 5.60 -17.23
CA LYS A 148 4.22 6.96 -16.73
C LYS A 148 4.00 8.10 -17.73
N THR A 149 4.02 7.82 -19.03
CA THR A 149 3.76 8.83 -20.07
C THR A 149 2.27 9.00 -20.42
N SER A 150 1.43 8.05 -20.02
CA SER A 150 0.00 8.01 -20.34
C SER A 150 -0.92 8.10 -19.11
N ALA A 151 -0.40 7.80 -17.92
CA ALA A 151 -1.13 7.80 -16.66
C ALA A 151 -0.37 8.56 -15.57
N LEU A 152 -1.10 9.16 -14.63
CA LEU A 152 -0.52 9.68 -13.41
C LEU A 152 -0.08 8.49 -12.53
N ILE A 153 1.15 8.50 -12.05
CA ILE A 153 1.67 7.49 -11.12
C ILE A 153 1.73 8.09 -9.71
N ALA A 154 1.00 7.49 -8.78
CA ALA A 154 1.06 7.82 -7.35
C ALA A 154 1.78 6.68 -6.61
N TYR A 155 2.76 7.02 -5.79
CA TYR A 155 3.56 6.06 -5.03
C TYR A 155 3.53 6.38 -3.54
N ASP A 156 3.18 5.39 -2.73
CA ASP A 156 3.27 5.39 -1.27
C ASP A 156 4.17 4.24 -0.81
N PRO A 157 5.38 4.48 -0.33
CA PRO A 157 6.24 3.40 0.18
C PRO A 157 5.55 2.56 1.24
N ASN A 158 4.82 3.17 2.15
CA ASN A 158 4.07 2.51 3.22
C ASN A 158 4.88 1.37 3.86
N ILE A 159 6.01 1.74 4.44
CA ILE A 159 7.12 0.85 4.81
C ILE A 159 6.71 -0.16 5.87
N ARG A 160 7.14 -1.40 5.68
CA ARG A 160 6.92 -2.51 6.62
C ARG A 160 8.24 -3.16 6.99
N PRO A 161 8.96 -2.67 8.02
CA PRO A 161 10.26 -3.23 8.42
C PRO A 161 10.19 -4.69 8.86
N SER A 162 9.02 -5.14 9.34
CA SER A 162 8.77 -6.54 9.70
C SER A 162 8.75 -7.50 8.50
N ILE A 163 8.53 -7.00 7.27
CA ILE A 163 8.61 -7.78 6.03
C ILE A 163 9.98 -7.62 5.37
N GLN A 164 10.46 -6.39 5.26
CA GLN A 164 11.78 -6.09 4.72
C GLN A 164 12.54 -5.18 5.70
N PRO A 165 13.41 -5.76 6.56
CA PRO A 165 14.13 -5.00 7.57
C PRO A 165 15.30 -4.19 7.02
N ASP A 166 15.80 -4.52 5.81
CA ASP A 166 16.91 -3.81 5.21
C ASP A 166 16.46 -2.46 4.64
N ARG A 167 16.88 -1.39 5.31
CA ARG A 167 16.65 -0.01 4.91
C ARG A 167 17.13 0.29 3.50
N ALA A 168 18.26 -0.28 3.10
CA ALA A 168 18.86 -0.02 1.78
C ALA A 168 17.95 -0.51 0.64
N VAL A 169 17.20 -1.60 0.84
CA VAL A 169 16.22 -2.09 -0.13
C VAL A 169 15.09 -1.09 -0.31
N TRP A 170 14.58 -0.52 0.79
CA TRP A 170 13.54 0.51 0.73
C TRP A 170 14.06 1.80 0.10
N GLN A 171 15.25 2.27 0.46
CA GLN A 171 15.86 3.46 -0.13
C GLN A 171 16.01 3.30 -1.65
N ALA A 172 16.57 2.19 -2.12
CA ALA A 172 16.70 1.91 -3.55
C ALA A 172 15.33 1.84 -4.27
N THR A 173 14.30 1.32 -3.59
CA THR A 173 12.95 1.27 -4.14
C THR A 173 12.33 2.66 -4.22
N VAL A 174 12.49 3.48 -3.18
CA VAL A 174 12.01 4.88 -3.18
C VAL A 174 12.70 5.69 -4.28
N GLU A 175 14.00 5.55 -4.47
CA GLU A 175 14.72 6.20 -5.57
C GLU A 175 14.18 5.76 -6.93
N LYS A 176 14.04 4.45 -7.14
CA LYS A 176 13.57 3.88 -8.41
C LYS A 176 12.13 4.29 -8.72
N LEU A 177 11.20 4.10 -7.80
CA LEU A 177 9.79 4.41 -8.01
C LEU A 177 9.51 5.91 -7.93
N GLY A 178 10.25 6.65 -7.10
CA GLY A 178 10.21 8.11 -7.05
C GLY A 178 10.56 8.74 -8.39
N SER A 179 11.55 8.20 -9.11
CA SER A 179 11.91 8.69 -10.46
C SER A 179 10.84 8.41 -11.54
N ILE A 180 9.86 7.57 -11.23
CA ILE A 180 8.74 7.22 -12.11
C ILE A 180 7.46 7.96 -11.69
N ALA A 181 7.30 8.21 -10.38
CA ALA A 181 6.10 8.77 -9.78
C ALA A 181 5.90 10.24 -10.17
N HIS A 182 4.64 10.64 -10.32
CA HIS A 182 4.22 12.04 -10.46
C HIS A 182 3.86 12.64 -9.10
N VAL A 183 3.39 11.79 -8.20
CA VAL A 183 3.01 12.13 -6.83
C VAL A 183 3.58 11.08 -5.89
N MET A 184 4.19 11.52 -4.81
CA MET A 184 4.59 10.65 -3.70
C MET A 184 3.85 11.04 -2.44
N LYS A 185 3.47 10.04 -1.65
CA LYS A 185 3.00 10.22 -0.28
C LYS A 185 3.89 9.37 0.63
N LEU A 186 4.27 9.92 1.77
CA LEU A 186 5.00 9.23 2.83
C LEU A 186 4.34 9.56 4.16
N SER A 187 4.58 8.75 5.18
CA SER A 187 4.36 9.14 6.57
C SER A 187 5.66 9.67 7.19
N ASP A 188 5.54 10.37 8.31
CA ASP A 188 6.69 10.75 9.14
C ASP A 188 7.44 9.50 9.66
N GLU A 189 6.74 8.40 9.94
CA GLU A 189 7.32 7.10 10.30
C GLU A 189 8.15 6.50 9.16
N ASP A 190 7.68 6.60 7.90
CA ASP A 190 8.43 6.16 6.72
C ASP A 190 9.75 6.95 6.61
N ILE A 191 9.69 8.27 6.81
CA ILE A 191 10.86 9.15 6.76
C ILE A 191 11.84 8.81 7.91
N ALA A 192 11.32 8.63 9.12
CA ALA A 192 12.15 8.24 10.26
C ALA A 192 12.87 6.90 10.04
N PHE A 193 12.25 5.97 9.33
CA PHE A 193 12.91 4.71 8.94
C PHE A 193 13.94 4.92 7.83
N LEU A 194 13.61 5.67 6.77
CA LEU A 194 14.47 5.85 5.60
C LEU A 194 15.67 6.75 5.87
N ALA A 195 15.47 7.82 6.63
CA ALA A 195 16.46 8.87 6.86
C ALA A 195 16.30 9.48 8.27
N PRO A 196 16.69 8.74 9.33
CA PRO A 196 16.47 9.13 10.72
C PRO A 196 17.12 10.45 11.12
N ASP A 197 18.14 10.88 10.39
CA ASP A 197 18.90 12.10 10.66
C ASP A 197 18.38 13.31 9.84
N SER A 198 17.37 13.11 8.98
CA SER A 198 16.79 14.17 8.13
C SER A 198 15.51 14.71 8.72
N SER A 199 15.29 16.00 8.58
CA SER A 199 13.97 16.59 8.80
C SER A 199 13.00 16.17 7.67
N ILE A 200 11.69 16.27 7.95
CA ILE A 200 10.63 16.03 6.96
C ILE A 200 10.86 16.88 5.71
N ALA A 201 11.16 18.16 5.89
CA ALA A 201 11.35 19.09 4.78
C ALA A 201 12.58 18.71 3.92
N GLU A 202 13.70 18.38 4.53
CA GLU A 202 14.91 17.96 3.80
C GLU A 202 14.66 16.66 3.01
N TYR A 203 14.01 15.67 3.61
CA TYR A 203 13.71 14.42 2.93
C TYR A 203 12.67 14.60 1.82
N ALA A 204 11.62 15.40 2.04
CA ALA A 204 10.63 15.71 1.00
C ALA A 204 11.28 16.44 -0.20
N GLN A 205 12.21 17.36 0.05
CA GLN A 205 12.98 18.03 -1.00
C GLN A 205 13.86 17.04 -1.78
N SER A 206 14.50 16.09 -1.12
CA SER A 206 15.26 15.03 -1.82
C SER A 206 14.35 14.15 -2.68
N CYS A 207 13.16 13.82 -2.21
CA CYS A 207 12.16 13.11 -3.01
C CYS A 207 11.73 13.90 -4.24
N LEU A 208 11.49 15.21 -4.13
CA LEU A 208 11.15 16.07 -5.28
C LEU A 208 12.24 16.07 -6.36
N GLN A 209 13.50 15.95 -5.97
CA GLN A 209 14.64 15.86 -6.91
C GLN A 209 14.64 14.56 -7.73
N LEU A 210 13.93 13.50 -7.28
CA LEU A 210 13.78 12.26 -8.03
C LEU A 210 12.86 12.43 -9.25
N GLY A 211 11.86 13.33 -9.17
CA GLY A 211 10.96 13.60 -10.28
C GLY A 211 9.51 13.94 -9.97
N PRO A 212 8.93 13.54 -8.82
CA PRO A 212 7.52 13.82 -8.56
C PRO A 212 7.27 15.34 -8.48
N ARG A 213 6.10 15.73 -8.98
CA ARG A 213 5.66 17.14 -8.89
C ARG A 213 5.25 17.51 -7.48
N TRP A 214 4.72 16.54 -6.72
CA TRP A 214 4.22 16.74 -5.37
C TRP A 214 4.65 15.61 -4.45
N VAL A 215 5.06 15.99 -3.24
CA VAL A 215 5.33 15.08 -2.13
C VAL A 215 4.43 15.46 -0.97
N PHE A 216 3.62 14.51 -0.51
CA PHE A 216 2.75 14.63 0.64
C PHE A 216 3.38 13.87 1.82
N VAL A 217 3.43 14.49 2.99
CA VAL A 217 3.90 13.83 4.21
C VAL A 217 2.81 13.90 5.26
N THR A 218 2.29 12.74 5.66
CA THR A 218 1.29 12.63 6.73
C THR A 218 1.97 12.49 8.08
N GLN A 219 1.39 13.11 9.13
CA GLN A 219 1.93 13.17 10.49
C GLN A 219 0.84 12.81 11.52
N GLY A 220 0.03 11.81 11.22
CA GLY A 220 -1.05 11.37 12.08
C GLY A 220 -1.95 12.53 12.54
N GLY A 221 -2.09 12.70 13.85
CA GLY A 221 -2.92 13.75 14.47
C GLY A 221 -2.42 15.18 14.26
N GLU A 222 -1.16 15.38 13.84
CA GLU A 222 -0.60 16.70 13.50
C GLU A 222 -1.02 17.18 12.12
N GLY A 223 -1.56 16.28 11.27
CA GLY A 223 -2.02 16.61 9.93
C GLY A 223 -1.08 16.19 8.82
N SER A 224 -0.85 17.07 7.85
CA SER A 224 0.02 16.77 6.71
C SER A 224 0.75 18.01 6.20
N GLN A 225 1.90 17.78 5.57
CA GLN A 225 2.66 18.76 4.83
C GLN A 225 2.70 18.38 3.35
N VAL A 226 2.67 19.38 2.48
CA VAL A 226 2.71 19.20 1.02
C VAL A 226 3.85 20.05 0.48
N PHE A 227 4.70 19.42 -0.32
CA PHE A 227 5.85 20.07 -0.96
C PHE A 227 5.72 19.95 -2.48
N GLY A 228 5.97 21.03 -3.19
CA GLY A 228 5.92 21.09 -4.65
C GLY A 228 7.25 21.43 -5.29
N GLN A 229 7.45 20.99 -6.52
CA GLN A 229 8.68 21.19 -7.29
C GLN A 229 9.08 22.67 -7.49
N ASN A 230 8.10 23.60 -7.48
CA ASN A 230 8.37 25.03 -7.68
C ASN A 230 8.58 25.77 -6.34
N GLY A 231 8.82 25.05 -5.25
CA GLY A 231 9.02 25.63 -3.91
C GLY A 231 7.73 25.83 -3.13
N GLU A 232 6.60 25.30 -3.59
CA GLU A 232 5.36 25.33 -2.82
C GLU A 232 5.52 24.51 -1.54
N HIS A 233 5.01 25.03 -0.42
CA HIS A 233 4.95 24.34 0.86
C HIS A 233 3.69 24.74 1.61
N PHE A 234 2.87 23.74 1.97
CA PHE A 234 1.63 23.91 2.71
C PHE A 234 1.58 22.95 3.89
N SER A 235 0.96 23.39 4.98
CA SER A 235 0.63 22.53 6.11
C SER A 235 -0.88 22.54 6.33
N VAL A 236 -1.47 21.37 6.52
CA VAL A 236 -2.89 21.20 6.78
C VAL A 236 -3.05 20.45 8.09
N ALA A 237 -3.66 21.09 9.08
CA ALA A 237 -3.90 20.46 10.38
C ALA A 237 -4.93 19.33 10.27
N ALA A 238 -4.75 18.25 11.02
CA ALA A 238 -5.75 17.21 11.12
C ALA A 238 -7.03 17.73 11.79
N PRO A 239 -8.21 17.27 11.36
CA PRO A 239 -9.44 17.61 12.07
C PRO A 239 -9.41 16.97 13.47
N LYS A 240 -9.91 17.73 14.47
CA LYS A 240 -10.06 17.19 15.83
C LYS A 240 -11.25 16.24 15.85
N ILE A 241 -10.97 14.96 15.99
CA ILE A 241 -11.96 13.88 16.04
C ILE A 241 -11.68 12.95 17.23
N ASP A 242 -12.69 12.23 17.64
CA ASP A 242 -12.54 11.10 18.59
C ASP A 242 -12.07 9.86 17.78
N VAL A 243 -10.78 9.57 17.85
CA VAL A 243 -10.15 8.49 17.11
C VAL A 243 -10.66 7.14 17.63
N LYS A 244 -11.28 6.35 16.76
CA LYS A 244 -11.74 4.98 17.07
C LYS A 244 -10.73 3.94 16.59
N ASP A 245 -10.17 4.16 15.38
CA ASP A 245 -9.18 3.30 14.76
C ASP A 245 -8.34 4.14 13.80
N THR A 246 -7.06 3.84 13.69
CA THR A 246 -6.13 4.50 12.76
C THR A 246 -5.79 3.65 11.54
N VAL A 247 -6.22 2.38 11.51
CA VAL A 247 -5.99 1.47 10.38
C VAL A 247 -6.62 2.04 9.11
N GLY A 248 -5.84 2.11 8.05
CA GLY A 248 -6.27 2.62 6.75
C GLY A 248 -6.42 4.16 6.66
N ALA A 249 -6.04 4.94 7.68
CA ALA A 249 -6.07 6.41 7.61
C ALA A 249 -5.14 6.93 6.49
N GLY A 250 -3.91 6.42 6.41
CA GLY A 250 -2.96 6.73 5.35
C GLY A 250 -3.46 6.30 3.97
N ASP A 251 -4.10 5.13 3.88
CA ASP A 251 -4.67 4.62 2.64
C ASP A 251 -5.84 5.47 2.15
N THR A 252 -6.67 5.97 3.08
CA THR A 252 -7.77 6.89 2.79
C THR A 252 -7.24 8.23 2.27
N PHE A 253 -6.15 8.74 2.87
CA PHE A 253 -5.47 9.95 2.39
C PHE A 253 -4.91 9.76 0.98
N GLN A 254 -4.27 8.61 0.72
CA GLN A 254 -3.73 8.27 -0.60
C GLN A 254 -4.83 8.13 -1.67
N ALA A 255 -6.03 7.73 -1.29
CA ALA A 255 -7.17 7.54 -2.20
C ALA A 255 -7.82 8.87 -2.64
N ALA A 256 -7.68 9.93 -1.84
CA ALA A 256 -8.28 11.26 -2.07
C ALA A 256 -7.41 12.15 -2.94
#